data_3fcaa33125d227243406d7eba6d5fc4c
#
_entry.id   3fcaa33125d227243406d7eba6d5fc4c
#
_cell.length_a   1.000
_cell.length_b   1.000
_cell.length_c   1.000
_cell.angle_alpha   90.00
_cell.angle_beta   90.00
_cell.angle_gamma   90.00
#
_symmetry.space_group_name_H-M   'P 1'
#
loop_
_entity.id
_entity.type
_entity.pdbx_description
1 polymer ?
#
loop_
_entity_poly.entity_id
_entity_poly.type
_entity_poly.pdbx_seq_one_letter_code
_entity_poly.pdbx_strand_id
1 'polypeptide(L)'
;YDGKSFDATRRALLQLGLLSMGHLGAVFGGAGEVDPVSHLVATAVGWGGLPRTEASYFSAGPLPGDADKPHELILSDVPTNAFWSITLYNQRGFMVPNGTLSVNALNNVNATPRDDGSYRIQLGGCNAKIANCIPTPKGWNYLLRAYQPSESILLGDWQPPKAMPIEMLTE
;
A
#
# COMPACT_ATOMS: atom_id res chain seq x y z
N TYR A 1 -1.40 -31.04 0.60
CA TYR A 1 -1.28 -29.70 1.17
C TYR A 1 -1.97 -29.65 2.55
N ASP A 2 -1.22 -29.34 3.60
CA ASP A 2 -1.77 -29.14 4.93
C ASP A 2 -1.92 -27.62 5.21
N GLY A 3 -3.16 -27.12 5.11
CA GLY A 3 -3.46 -25.71 5.30
C GLY A 3 -3.17 -25.20 6.72
N LYS A 4 -3.30 -26.06 7.75
CA LYS A 4 -3.03 -25.65 9.14
C LYS A 4 -1.54 -25.43 9.36
N SER A 5 -0.71 -26.32 8.86
CA SER A 5 0.76 -26.22 8.92
C SER A 5 1.24 -24.99 8.14
N PHE A 6 0.71 -24.76 6.94
CA PHE A 6 1.02 -23.58 6.14
C PHE A 6 0.67 -22.28 6.90
N ASP A 7 -0.54 -22.16 7.43
CA ASP A 7 -0.97 -20.98 8.16
C ASP A 7 -0.14 -20.73 9.43
N ALA A 8 0.26 -21.79 10.13
CA ALA A 8 1.12 -21.68 11.30
C ALA A 8 2.51 -21.16 10.93
N THR A 9 3.11 -21.72 9.88
CA THR A 9 4.43 -21.30 9.37
C THR A 9 4.38 -19.87 8.86
N ARG A 10 3.36 -19.49 8.08
CA ARG A 10 3.20 -18.13 7.59
C ARG A 10 3.07 -17.13 8.74
N ARG A 11 2.29 -17.42 9.77
CA ARG A 11 2.18 -16.55 10.95
C ARG A 11 3.52 -16.36 11.66
N ALA A 12 4.29 -17.41 11.82
CA ALA A 12 5.63 -17.32 12.43
C ALA A 12 6.58 -16.42 11.60
N LEU A 13 6.56 -16.57 10.27
CA LEU A 13 7.35 -15.73 9.36
C LEU A 13 6.91 -14.27 9.39
N LEU A 14 5.59 -13.99 9.49
CA LEU A 14 5.09 -12.63 9.63
C LEU A 14 5.56 -11.97 10.93
N GLN A 15 5.57 -12.71 12.05
CA GLN A 15 6.10 -12.22 13.32
C GLN A 15 7.60 -11.94 13.24
N LEU A 16 8.36 -12.85 12.61
CA LEU A 16 9.78 -12.65 12.38
C LEU A 16 10.03 -11.42 11.51
N GLY A 17 9.24 -11.20 10.46
CA GLY A 17 9.31 -10.03 9.60
C GLY A 17 9.13 -8.73 10.36
N LEU A 18 8.18 -8.66 11.29
CA LEU A 18 7.97 -7.49 12.15
C LEU A 18 9.18 -7.18 13.04
N LEU A 19 9.80 -8.22 13.59
CA LEU A 19 11.01 -8.09 14.43
C LEU A 19 12.26 -7.71 13.62
N SER A 20 12.28 -8.08 12.33
CA SER A 20 13.43 -7.88 11.44
C SER A 20 13.31 -6.63 10.58
N MET A 21 12.24 -5.84 10.72
CA MET A 21 12.02 -4.63 9.91
C MET A 21 13.22 -3.68 10.00
N GLY A 22 13.75 -3.32 8.83
CA GLY A 22 14.97 -2.50 8.71
C GLY A 22 16.29 -3.27 8.73
N HIS A 23 16.28 -4.58 9.00
CA HIS A 23 17.48 -5.44 9.04
C HIS A 23 17.48 -6.53 7.96
N LEU A 24 16.45 -6.61 7.15
CA LEU A 24 16.40 -7.56 6.03
C LEU A 24 17.36 -7.11 4.93
N GLY A 25 18.15 -8.06 4.41
CA GLY A 25 18.97 -7.87 3.22
C GLY A 25 18.15 -7.69 1.95
N ALA A 26 18.73 -7.91 0.78
CA ALA A 26 18.00 -7.86 -0.48
C ALA A 26 16.90 -8.91 -0.49
N VAL A 27 15.64 -8.47 -0.46
CA VAL A 27 14.46 -9.33 -0.34
C VAL A 27 13.89 -9.76 -1.69
N PHE A 28 14.07 -8.95 -2.73
CA PHE A 28 13.68 -9.22 -4.10
C PHE A 28 14.80 -8.80 -5.05
N GLY A 29 15.02 -9.58 -6.11
CA GLY A 29 16.12 -9.36 -7.06
C GLY A 29 16.32 -10.55 -7.97
N GLY A 30 17.42 -10.53 -8.70
CA GLY A 30 17.86 -11.64 -9.52
C GLY A 30 18.44 -12.82 -8.73
N ALA A 31 18.66 -13.93 -9.42
CA ALA A 31 19.31 -15.08 -8.82
C ALA A 31 20.73 -14.73 -8.33
N GLY A 32 21.03 -15.01 -7.07
CA GLY A 32 22.32 -14.66 -6.44
C GLY A 32 22.39 -13.27 -5.81
N GLU A 33 21.40 -12.42 -6.02
CA GLU A 33 21.33 -11.06 -5.40
C GLU A 33 20.52 -11.06 -4.12
N VAL A 34 19.69 -12.07 -3.94
CA VAL A 34 18.68 -12.13 -2.87
C VAL A 34 19.24 -12.93 -1.68
N ASP A 35 19.09 -12.39 -0.48
CA ASP A 35 19.29 -13.17 0.75
C ASP A 35 18.13 -14.16 0.94
N PRO A 36 18.39 -15.48 0.98
CA PRO A 36 17.33 -16.48 1.00
C PRO A 36 16.40 -16.39 2.22
N VAL A 37 16.92 -16.01 3.38
CA VAL A 37 16.12 -15.90 4.61
C VAL A 37 15.25 -14.64 4.56
N SER A 38 15.83 -13.52 4.15
CA SER A 38 15.11 -12.25 3.95
C SER A 38 14.01 -12.42 2.90
N HIS A 39 14.29 -13.13 1.80
CA HIS A 39 13.31 -13.44 0.76
C HIS A 39 12.15 -14.28 1.29
N LEU A 40 12.45 -15.34 2.07
CA LEU A 40 11.42 -16.19 2.67
C LEU A 40 10.49 -15.39 3.59
N VAL A 41 11.04 -14.52 4.42
CA VAL A 41 10.26 -13.64 5.30
C VAL A 41 9.42 -12.64 4.49
N ALA A 42 10.03 -11.99 3.50
CA ALA A 42 9.34 -11.01 2.67
C ALA A 42 8.19 -11.63 1.85
N THR A 43 8.37 -12.84 1.31
CA THR A 43 7.32 -13.55 0.56
C THR A 43 6.14 -13.97 1.43
N ALA A 44 6.33 -14.20 2.72
CA ALA A 44 5.23 -14.45 3.65
C ALA A 44 4.35 -13.20 3.86
N VAL A 45 4.93 -12.00 3.77
CA VAL A 45 4.22 -10.71 3.82
C VAL A 45 3.52 -10.45 2.48
N GLY A 46 4.23 -10.54 1.37
CA GLY A 46 3.72 -10.31 0.03
C GLY A 46 4.70 -10.80 -1.03
N TRP A 47 4.32 -11.84 -1.74
CA TRP A 47 5.11 -12.38 -2.84
C TRP A 47 5.03 -11.48 -4.09
N GLY A 48 6.00 -11.59 -4.98
CA GLY A 48 6.01 -10.87 -6.26
C GLY A 48 6.47 -9.41 -6.15
N GLY A 49 7.23 -9.08 -5.10
CA GLY A 49 7.89 -7.78 -5.00
C GLY A 49 9.02 -7.62 -6.02
N LEU A 50 9.33 -6.38 -6.35
CA LEU A 50 10.44 -5.99 -7.22
C LEU A 50 11.63 -5.51 -6.38
N PRO A 51 12.86 -5.51 -6.95
CA PRO A 51 14.00 -4.85 -6.34
C PRO A 51 13.69 -3.37 -6.03
N ARG A 52 14.30 -2.83 -4.99
CA ARG A 52 14.02 -1.46 -4.53
C ARG A 52 14.25 -0.39 -5.61
N THR A 53 15.18 -0.64 -6.53
CA THR A 53 15.45 0.22 -7.68
C THR A 53 14.32 0.22 -8.72
N GLU A 54 13.52 -0.85 -8.76
CA GLU A 54 12.41 -1.01 -9.69
C GLU A 54 11.07 -0.59 -9.08
N ALA A 55 10.90 -0.82 -7.77
CA ALA A 55 9.71 -0.39 -7.05
C ALA A 55 9.98 -0.16 -5.56
N SER A 56 9.46 0.94 -5.03
CA SER A 56 9.41 1.22 -3.60
C SER A 56 7.99 1.09 -3.06
N TYR A 57 7.87 0.57 -1.85
CA TYR A 57 6.61 0.16 -1.23
C TYR A 57 6.41 0.88 0.10
N PHE A 58 5.28 1.57 0.27
CA PHE A 58 4.95 2.31 1.49
C PHE A 58 3.59 1.85 2.01
N SER A 59 3.61 1.13 3.13
CA SER A 59 2.39 0.63 3.77
C SER A 59 1.91 1.59 4.84
N ALA A 60 0.62 1.87 4.85
CA ALA A 60 -0.03 2.65 5.89
C ALA A 60 -1.50 2.21 6.09
N GLY A 61 -2.09 2.69 7.18
CA GLY A 61 -3.49 2.43 7.52
C GLY A 61 -4.09 3.64 8.24
N PRO A 62 -5.34 3.53 8.70
CA PRO A 62 -5.99 4.59 9.46
C PRO A 62 -5.27 4.81 10.79
N LEU A 63 -5.39 6.01 11.34
CA LEU A 63 -4.96 6.29 12.70
C LEU A 63 -5.80 5.46 13.70
N PRO A 64 -5.23 5.09 14.85
CA PRO A 64 -5.98 4.39 15.88
C PRO A 64 -7.27 5.15 16.26
N GLY A 65 -8.41 4.47 16.24
CA GLY A 65 -9.74 5.05 16.53
C GLY A 65 -10.48 5.66 15.34
N ASP A 66 -9.84 5.79 14.17
CA ASP A 66 -10.44 6.45 13.00
C ASP A 66 -10.76 5.49 11.84
N ALA A 67 -10.61 4.19 12.04
CA ALA A 67 -10.75 3.20 10.97
C ALA A 67 -12.13 3.20 10.26
N ASP A 68 -13.17 3.65 10.93
CA ASP A 68 -14.55 3.72 10.37
C ASP A 68 -14.86 5.08 9.73
N LYS A 69 -13.98 6.06 9.84
CA LYS A 69 -14.14 7.37 9.21
C LYS A 69 -13.63 7.35 7.78
N PRO A 70 -14.21 8.16 6.87
CA PRO A 70 -13.57 8.43 5.58
C PRO A 70 -12.23 9.15 5.78
N HIS A 71 -11.25 8.78 4.97
CA HIS A 71 -9.93 9.44 4.96
C HIS A 71 -9.65 10.04 3.58
N GLU A 72 -8.80 11.03 3.54
CA GLU A 72 -8.23 11.53 2.29
C GLU A 72 -6.71 11.39 2.28
N LEU A 73 -6.18 11.10 1.11
CA LEU A 73 -4.77 11.09 0.79
C LEU A 73 -4.55 12.02 -0.40
N ILE A 74 -3.66 13.01 -0.26
CA ILE A 74 -3.31 13.90 -1.35
C ILE A 74 -1.92 13.55 -1.82
N LEU A 75 -1.80 13.15 -3.08
CA LEU A 75 -0.53 12.83 -3.74
C LEU A 75 -0.18 13.95 -4.71
N SER A 76 0.93 14.63 -4.46
CA SER A 76 1.52 15.64 -5.36
C SER A 76 2.94 15.21 -5.69
N ASP A 77 3.33 15.33 -6.95
CA ASP A 77 4.70 15.16 -7.41
C ASP A 77 5.40 13.91 -6.84
N VAL A 78 4.71 12.76 -6.88
CA VAL A 78 5.33 11.50 -6.47
C VAL A 78 6.57 11.26 -7.33
N PRO A 79 7.79 11.22 -6.74
CA PRO A 79 9.02 11.22 -7.53
C PRO A 79 9.33 9.83 -8.09
N THR A 80 8.67 9.50 -9.20
CA THR A 80 8.79 8.24 -9.92
C THR A 80 8.92 8.50 -11.41
N ASN A 81 9.75 7.71 -12.12
CA ASN A 81 9.96 7.84 -13.54
C ASN A 81 8.94 7.04 -14.37
N ALA A 82 8.20 6.13 -13.75
CA ALA A 82 7.15 5.36 -14.40
C ALA A 82 5.76 5.77 -13.90
N PHE A 83 5.25 5.15 -12.86
CA PHE A 83 3.94 5.46 -12.30
C PHE A 83 3.89 5.12 -10.82
N TRP A 84 2.90 5.66 -10.12
CA TRP A 84 2.54 5.23 -8.78
C TRP A 84 1.20 4.50 -8.77
N SER A 85 0.99 3.65 -7.79
CA SER A 85 -0.32 3.06 -7.52
C SER A 85 -0.61 2.98 -6.03
N ILE A 86 -1.88 3.11 -5.67
CA ILE A 86 -2.39 2.83 -4.32
C ILE A 86 -3.35 1.65 -4.40
N THR A 87 -3.14 0.66 -3.55
CA THR A 87 -4.01 -0.53 -3.47
C THR A 87 -4.47 -0.72 -2.04
N LEU A 88 -5.75 -0.98 -1.86
CA LEU A 88 -6.36 -1.18 -0.56
C LEU A 88 -6.51 -2.67 -0.25
N TYR A 89 -6.26 -3.01 1.01
CA TYR A 89 -6.34 -4.37 1.54
C TYR A 89 -7.19 -4.42 2.80
N ASN A 90 -7.75 -5.58 3.09
CA ASN A 90 -8.41 -5.84 4.37
C ASN A 90 -7.38 -6.21 5.45
N GLN A 91 -7.86 -6.41 6.68
CA GLN A 91 -7.03 -6.80 7.83
C GLN A 91 -6.19 -8.08 7.60
N ARG A 92 -6.61 -8.95 6.68
CA ARG A 92 -5.92 -10.20 6.36
C ARG A 92 -4.89 -10.04 5.22
N GLY A 93 -4.75 -8.85 4.66
CA GLY A 93 -3.85 -8.55 3.54
C GLY A 93 -4.39 -8.95 2.17
N PHE A 94 -5.70 -9.10 2.01
CA PHE A 94 -6.33 -9.41 0.72
C PHE A 94 -7.09 -8.21 0.17
N MET A 95 -7.04 -8.02 -1.13
CA MET A 95 -8.01 -7.19 -1.83
C MET A 95 -9.39 -7.82 -1.69
N VAL A 96 -10.40 -7.02 -1.52
CA VAL A 96 -11.79 -7.50 -1.41
C VAL A 96 -12.62 -6.97 -2.56
N PRO A 97 -13.59 -7.76 -3.06
CA PRO A 97 -14.58 -7.26 -3.99
C PRO A 97 -15.36 -6.10 -3.36
N ASN A 98 -15.44 -4.96 -4.03
CA ASN A 98 -16.08 -3.74 -3.53
C ASN A 98 -17.49 -3.52 -4.10
N GLY A 99 -18.25 -4.58 -4.22
CA GLY A 99 -19.64 -4.49 -4.74
C GLY A 99 -19.69 -3.83 -6.11
N THR A 100 -20.62 -2.89 -6.30
CA THR A 100 -20.84 -2.22 -7.59
C THR A 100 -19.74 -1.23 -7.98
N LEU A 101 -18.93 -0.75 -7.03
CA LEU A 101 -17.88 0.23 -7.33
C LEU A 101 -16.58 -0.41 -7.82
N SER A 102 -16.35 -1.69 -7.56
CA SER A 102 -15.25 -2.55 -8.09
C SER A 102 -13.84 -1.94 -8.09
N VAL A 103 -13.57 -0.91 -7.27
CA VAL A 103 -12.29 -0.20 -7.23
C VAL A 103 -11.53 -0.61 -5.98
N ASN A 104 -10.44 -1.35 -6.14
CA ASN A 104 -9.49 -1.68 -5.07
C ASN A 104 -8.16 -0.93 -5.18
N ALA A 105 -7.91 -0.35 -6.36
CA ALA A 105 -6.65 0.31 -6.66
C ALA A 105 -6.86 1.50 -7.59
N LEU A 106 -6.06 2.53 -7.40
CA LEU A 106 -5.92 3.68 -8.26
C LEU A 106 -4.43 3.91 -8.58
N ASN A 107 -4.19 4.53 -9.71
CA ASN A 107 -2.86 4.97 -10.13
C ASN A 107 -2.97 6.29 -10.90
N ASN A 108 -1.84 6.92 -11.22
CA ASN A 108 -1.84 8.19 -11.95
C ASN A 108 -2.34 8.10 -13.40
N VAL A 109 -2.62 6.90 -13.92
CA VAL A 109 -3.20 6.71 -15.27
C VAL A 109 -4.72 6.70 -15.21
N ASN A 110 -5.31 6.08 -14.16
CA ASN A 110 -6.77 5.92 -14.05
C ASN A 110 -7.42 6.86 -13.01
N ALA A 111 -6.64 7.54 -12.17
CA ALA A 111 -7.14 8.56 -11.27
C ALA A 111 -7.32 9.90 -12.00
N THR A 112 -8.31 10.67 -11.58
CA THR A 112 -8.56 12.03 -12.08
C THR A 112 -7.73 13.03 -11.30
N PRO A 113 -6.81 13.77 -11.93
CA PRO A 113 -6.05 14.83 -11.25
C PRO A 113 -6.94 16.04 -10.94
N ARG A 114 -6.52 16.86 -9.98
CA ARG A 114 -7.04 18.20 -9.72
C ARG A 114 -6.38 19.21 -10.67
N ASP A 115 -6.88 20.45 -10.67
CA ASP A 115 -6.36 21.52 -11.53
C ASP A 115 -4.89 21.87 -11.25
N ASP A 116 -4.41 21.62 -10.04
CA ASP A 116 -3.02 21.81 -9.63
C ASP A 116 -2.12 20.59 -9.93
N GLY A 117 -2.66 19.56 -10.61
CA GLY A 117 -1.96 18.32 -10.94
C GLY A 117 -1.89 17.30 -9.79
N SER A 118 -2.31 17.65 -8.59
CA SER A 118 -2.37 16.70 -7.47
C SER A 118 -3.55 15.72 -7.61
N TYR A 119 -3.46 14.60 -6.89
CA TYR A 119 -4.51 13.59 -6.83
C TYR A 119 -5.06 13.53 -5.42
N ARG A 120 -6.34 13.88 -5.28
CA ARG A 120 -7.09 13.63 -4.04
C ARG A 120 -7.72 12.24 -4.11
N ILE A 121 -7.31 11.35 -3.23
CA ILE A 121 -7.84 10.00 -3.13
C ILE A 121 -8.64 9.89 -1.83
N GLN A 122 -9.90 9.50 -1.94
CA GLN A 122 -10.73 9.24 -0.78
C GLN A 122 -10.77 7.75 -0.46
N LEU A 123 -10.59 7.41 0.81
CA LEU A 123 -10.63 6.06 1.34
C LEU A 123 -11.86 5.94 2.27
N GLY A 124 -12.84 5.18 1.84
CA GLY A 124 -14.12 5.03 2.55
C GLY A 124 -15.14 6.15 2.27
N GLY A 125 -16.39 5.92 2.68
CA GLY A 125 -17.49 6.87 2.46
C GLY A 125 -17.80 7.13 0.99
N CYS A 126 -17.52 6.16 0.11
CA CYS A 126 -17.63 6.31 -1.33
C CYS A 126 -19.08 6.37 -1.80
N ASN A 127 -19.32 7.22 -2.80
CA ASN A 127 -20.53 7.23 -3.61
C ASN A 127 -20.18 7.57 -5.06
N ALA A 128 -21.13 7.44 -5.98
CA ALA A 128 -20.89 7.62 -7.40
C ALA A 128 -20.48 9.06 -7.83
N LYS A 129 -20.59 10.04 -6.93
CA LYS A 129 -20.23 11.45 -7.20
C LYS A 129 -18.80 11.79 -6.77
N ILE A 130 -18.15 10.91 -6.01
CA ILE A 130 -16.80 11.15 -5.48
C ILE A 130 -15.78 10.51 -6.40
N ALA A 131 -15.02 11.33 -7.11
CA ALA A 131 -13.90 10.87 -7.92
C ALA A 131 -12.79 10.27 -7.04
N ASN A 132 -12.04 9.32 -7.59
CA ASN A 132 -10.90 8.68 -6.93
C ASN A 132 -11.24 8.10 -5.55
N CYS A 133 -12.40 7.47 -5.39
CA CYS A 133 -12.80 6.89 -4.11
C CYS A 133 -12.62 5.37 -4.11
N ILE A 134 -11.94 4.85 -3.06
CA ILE A 134 -11.77 3.42 -2.82
C ILE A 134 -12.56 3.04 -1.56
N PRO A 135 -13.57 2.16 -1.65
CA PRO A 135 -14.31 1.69 -0.48
C PRO A 135 -13.42 0.92 0.49
N THR A 136 -13.55 1.21 1.78
CA THR A 136 -12.72 0.59 2.83
C THR A 136 -13.43 -0.57 3.51
N PRO A 137 -12.84 -1.78 3.57
CA PRO A 137 -13.32 -2.87 4.41
C PRO A 137 -12.89 -2.65 5.87
N LYS A 138 -13.50 -3.40 6.79
CA LYS A 138 -13.08 -3.36 8.20
C LYS A 138 -11.60 -3.71 8.36
N GLY A 139 -10.88 -2.92 9.15
CA GLY A 139 -9.45 -3.11 9.41
C GLY A 139 -8.58 -2.92 8.18
N TRP A 140 -8.96 -1.99 7.31
CA TRP A 140 -8.25 -1.70 6.07
C TRP A 140 -6.84 -1.15 6.29
N ASN A 141 -6.03 -1.38 5.31
CA ASN A 141 -4.73 -0.75 5.12
C ASN A 141 -4.51 -0.52 3.63
N TYR A 142 -3.52 0.30 3.28
CA TYR A 142 -3.17 0.52 1.88
C TYR A 142 -1.68 0.40 1.67
N LEU A 143 -1.31 0.12 0.42
CA LEU A 143 0.05 0.09 -0.06
C LEU A 143 0.20 1.07 -1.22
N LEU A 144 1.00 2.10 -1.02
CA LEU A 144 1.47 2.98 -2.09
C LEU A 144 2.73 2.38 -2.69
N ARG A 145 2.75 2.26 -4.01
CA ARG A 145 3.90 1.79 -4.79
C ARG A 145 4.38 2.91 -5.71
N ALA A 146 5.68 3.14 -5.72
CA ALA A 146 6.34 4.00 -6.69
C ALA A 146 7.22 3.12 -7.59
N TYR A 147 6.92 3.08 -8.88
CA TYR A 147 7.65 2.28 -9.87
C TYR A 147 8.72 3.13 -10.56
N GLN A 148 9.92 2.59 -10.71
CA GLN A 148 11.12 3.32 -11.09
C GLN A 148 11.30 4.57 -10.20
N PRO A 149 11.43 4.37 -8.89
CA PRO A 149 11.54 5.47 -7.94
C PRO A 149 12.76 6.33 -8.23
N SER A 150 12.63 7.63 -8.03
CA SER A 150 13.77 8.54 -8.14
C SER A 150 14.73 8.40 -6.95
N GLU A 151 15.88 9.03 -7.05
CA GLU A 151 16.91 9.01 -6.01
C GLU A 151 16.38 9.53 -4.66
N SER A 152 15.50 10.51 -4.66
CA SER A 152 14.90 11.05 -3.42
C SER A 152 14.08 10.02 -2.63
N ILE A 153 13.42 9.08 -3.32
CA ILE A 153 12.77 7.92 -2.66
C ILE A 153 13.81 6.92 -2.18
N LEU A 154 14.81 6.61 -2.99
CA LEU A 154 15.83 5.61 -2.68
C LEU A 154 16.70 6.02 -1.49
N LEU A 155 17.01 7.31 -1.37
CA LEU A 155 17.75 7.88 -0.23
C LEU A 155 16.88 8.14 1.01
N GLY A 156 15.54 8.14 0.85
CA GLY A 156 14.61 8.38 1.95
C GLY A 156 14.29 9.85 2.20
N ASP A 157 14.72 10.75 1.31
CA ASP A 157 14.46 12.19 1.40
C ASP A 157 12.99 12.51 1.14
N TRP A 158 12.32 11.71 0.31
CA TRP A 158 10.89 11.79 0.10
C TRP A 158 10.14 10.76 0.94
N GLN A 159 9.11 11.21 1.64
CA GLN A 159 8.19 10.36 2.38
C GLN A 159 6.76 10.56 1.87
N PRO A 160 5.99 9.48 1.70
CA PRO A 160 4.62 9.62 1.24
C PRO A 160 3.76 10.34 2.29
N PRO A 161 2.82 11.18 1.86
CA PRO A 161 1.82 11.74 2.76
C PRO A 161 0.99 10.62 3.38
N LYS A 162 0.48 10.88 4.59
CA LYS A 162 -0.43 9.94 5.27
C LYS A 162 -1.87 10.28 4.95
N ALA A 163 -2.71 9.24 4.86
CA ALA A 163 -4.15 9.45 4.80
C ALA A 163 -4.65 10.02 6.13
N MET A 164 -5.42 11.12 6.05
CA MET A 164 -5.98 11.83 7.20
C MET A 164 -7.50 11.68 7.22
N PRO A 165 -8.13 11.57 8.40
CA PRO A 165 -9.58 11.56 8.50
C PRO A 165 -10.19 12.82 7.87
N ILE A 166 -11.24 12.64 7.09
CA ILE A 166 -12.04 13.76 6.61
C ILE A 166 -12.95 14.17 7.77
N GLU A 167 -12.77 15.38 8.27
CA GLU A 167 -13.72 15.96 9.23
C GLU A 167 -15.06 16.11 8.52
N MET A 168 -16.04 15.32 8.93
CA MET A 168 -17.42 15.55 8.50
C MET A 168 -17.85 16.85 9.14
N LEU A 169 -17.94 17.89 8.33
CA LEU A 169 -18.66 19.09 8.73
C LEU A 169 -20.08 18.63 9.08
N THR A 170 -20.41 18.62 10.34
CA THR A 170 -21.79 18.47 10.80
C THR A 170 -22.55 19.69 10.31
N GLU A 171 -23.42 19.48 9.30
CA GLU A 171 -24.43 20.44 8.90
C GLU A 171 -25.43 20.69 10.04
#